data_ed10602a1a6d5b657e8b54c6db8d3f45
#
_entry.id   ed10602a1a6d5b657e8b54c6db8d3f45
#
_cell.length_a   1.000
_cell.length_b   1.000
_cell.length_c   1.000
_cell.angle_alpha   90.00
_cell.angle_beta   90.00
_cell.angle_gamma   90.00
#
_symmetry.space_group_name_H-M   'P 1'
#
loop_
_entity.id
_entity.type
_entity.pdbx_description
1 polymer ?
#
loop_
_entity_poly.entity_id
_entity_poly.type
_entity_poly.pdbx_seq_one_letter_code
_entity_poly.pdbx_strand_id
1 'polypeptide(L)'
;MPMWIIACSLACLLLVATVGCASWLMKGEPPEVLVTNVTPLEGTAFEQRLQVDLRIRNPNDFDLFVTGIDFTLNLNGKRLARGLGNATITVPRLSDAVVSVQTSTSTFDVVRQLLSFSQAQDLSYNIMGLLHLKDGRLPFDSSGTLLEKSQLSGAPLP
;
A
#
# COMPACT_ATOMS: atom_id res chain seq x y z
N MET A 1 -7.38 -56.09 -6.58
CA MET A 1 -6.73 -54.78 -6.35
C MET A 1 -6.64 -54.57 -4.85
N PRO A 2 -5.48 -54.29 -4.29
CA PRO A 2 -5.32 -54.22 -2.84
C PRO A 2 -6.03 -52.98 -2.29
N MET A 3 -6.84 -53.17 -1.29
CA MET A 3 -7.63 -52.18 -0.56
C MET A 3 -6.85 -50.95 -0.06
N TRP A 4 -5.55 -51.06 0.02
CA TRP A 4 -4.60 -49.99 0.39
C TRP A 4 -4.48 -48.90 -0.67
N ILE A 5 -4.60 -49.20 -1.96
CA ILE A 5 -4.51 -48.21 -3.05
C ILE A 5 -5.73 -47.33 -3.05
N ILE A 6 -6.91 -47.87 -2.73
CA ILE A 6 -8.16 -47.13 -2.65
C ILE A 6 -8.15 -46.20 -1.42
N ALA A 7 -7.63 -46.68 -0.29
CA ALA A 7 -7.51 -45.87 0.92
C ALA A 7 -6.50 -44.68 0.76
N CYS A 8 -5.37 -44.90 0.09
CA CYS A 8 -4.40 -43.82 -0.20
C CYS A 8 -4.95 -42.79 -1.19
N SER A 9 -5.70 -43.20 -2.22
CA SER A 9 -6.27 -42.26 -3.19
C SER A 9 -7.41 -41.41 -2.57
N LEU A 10 -8.20 -42.00 -1.66
CA LEU A 10 -9.25 -41.27 -0.93
C LEU A 10 -8.65 -40.28 0.07
N ALA A 11 -7.55 -40.60 0.76
CA ALA A 11 -6.84 -39.72 1.65
C ALA A 11 -6.16 -38.56 0.92
N CYS A 12 -5.57 -38.79 -0.27
CA CYS A 12 -5.02 -37.71 -1.10
C CYS A 12 -6.11 -36.75 -1.63
N LEU A 13 -7.28 -37.27 -1.98
CA LEU A 13 -8.39 -36.43 -2.47
C LEU A 13 -8.98 -35.53 -1.36
N LEU A 14 -8.97 -35.97 -0.11
CA LEU A 14 -9.40 -35.18 1.05
C LEU A 14 -8.40 -34.08 1.45
N LEU A 15 -7.11 -34.27 1.20
CA LEU A 15 -6.07 -33.25 1.48
C LEU A 15 -6.05 -32.09 0.48
N VAL A 16 -6.53 -32.28 -0.74
CA VAL A 16 -6.57 -31.20 -1.75
C VAL A 16 -7.76 -30.25 -1.54
N ALA A 17 -8.80 -30.65 -0.81
CA ALA A 17 -9.99 -29.84 -0.57
C ALA A 17 -9.81 -28.74 0.48
N THR A 18 -8.69 -28.68 1.23
CA THR A 18 -8.50 -27.73 2.34
C THR A 18 -7.75 -26.44 1.99
N VAL A 19 -7.28 -26.27 0.75
CA VAL A 19 -6.43 -25.11 0.34
C VAL A 19 -7.25 -23.94 -0.22
N GLY A 20 -8.57 -24.03 -0.31
CA GLY A 20 -9.42 -23.11 -1.10
C GLY A 20 -10.23 -22.04 -0.36
N CYS A 21 -10.18 -21.88 0.98
CA CYS A 21 -11.24 -21.11 1.68
C CYS A 21 -10.80 -19.85 2.46
N ALA A 22 -9.58 -19.35 2.32
CA ALA A 22 -9.18 -18.14 3.06
C ALA A 22 -9.61 -16.80 2.40
N SER A 23 -9.99 -16.81 1.12
CA SER A 23 -10.30 -15.58 0.36
C SER A 23 -11.77 -15.15 0.44
N TRP A 24 -12.66 -15.95 1.01
CA TRP A 24 -14.13 -15.69 1.02
C TRP A 24 -14.63 -14.88 2.22
N LEU A 25 -13.75 -14.55 3.16
CA LEU A 25 -14.13 -13.76 4.35
C LEU A 25 -14.12 -12.25 4.13
N MET A 26 -13.63 -11.78 2.99
CA MET A 26 -13.66 -10.36 2.64
C MET A 26 -14.88 -10.08 1.75
N LYS A 27 -15.87 -9.40 2.30
CA LYS A 27 -17.03 -8.93 1.57
C LYS A 27 -16.58 -7.74 0.70
N GLY A 28 -16.42 -7.94 -0.62
CA GLY A 28 -16.09 -6.90 -1.59
C GLY A 28 -14.67 -6.98 -2.17
N GLU A 29 -14.37 -6.04 -3.05
CA GLU A 29 -13.05 -5.88 -3.68
C GLU A 29 -12.09 -5.12 -2.75
N PRO A 30 -10.77 -5.42 -2.79
CA PRO A 30 -9.80 -4.68 -1.99
C PRO A 30 -9.77 -3.21 -2.45
N PRO A 31 -9.71 -2.25 -1.50
CA PRO A 31 -9.56 -0.85 -1.82
C PRO A 31 -8.17 -0.58 -2.40
N GLU A 32 -8.11 0.36 -3.34
CA GLU A 32 -6.86 0.86 -3.89
C GLU A 32 -6.35 2.03 -3.05
N VAL A 33 -5.07 1.98 -2.64
CA VAL A 33 -4.42 3.05 -1.88
C VAL A 33 -3.29 3.64 -2.70
N LEU A 34 -3.41 4.92 -3.05
CA LEU A 34 -2.46 5.64 -3.89
C LEU A 34 -1.79 6.75 -3.11
N VAL A 35 -0.49 6.94 -3.30
CA VAL A 35 0.23 8.11 -2.81
C VAL A 35 -0.07 9.27 -3.74
N THR A 36 -0.67 10.35 -3.21
CA THR A 36 -0.97 11.56 -3.97
C THR A 36 0.04 12.66 -3.75
N ASN A 37 0.64 12.70 -2.55
CA ASN A 37 1.65 13.70 -2.22
C ASN A 37 2.55 13.22 -1.09
N VAL A 38 3.80 13.72 -1.06
CA VAL A 38 4.74 13.55 0.05
C VAL A 38 5.38 14.91 0.32
N THR A 39 5.05 15.49 1.48
CA THR A 39 5.52 16.81 1.89
C THR A 39 6.52 16.69 3.03
N PRO A 40 7.74 17.22 2.90
CA PRO A 40 8.65 17.35 4.03
C PRO A 40 8.07 18.33 5.06
N LEU A 41 8.12 17.94 6.33
CA LEU A 41 7.80 18.79 7.47
C LEU A 41 9.09 19.20 8.18
N GLU A 42 8.97 19.96 9.27
CA GLU A 42 10.13 20.28 10.11
C GLU A 42 10.78 18.99 10.62
N GLY A 43 12.09 18.95 10.56
CA GLY A 43 12.92 17.84 10.97
C GLY A 43 14.11 18.27 11.79
N THR A 44 14.96 17.33 12.16
CA THR A 44 16.25 17.56 12.83
C THR A 44 17.38 17.10 11.93
N ALA A 45 18.62 17.23 12.40
CA ALA A 45 19.78 16.71 11.66
C ALA A 45 19.74 15.19 11.44
N PHE A 46 19.01 14.44 12.26
CA PHE A 46 18.96 12.96 12.23
C PHE A 46 17.61 12.41 11.80
N GLU A 47 16.53 13.18 12.00
CA GLU A 47 15.16 12.76 11.73
C GLU A 47 14.44 13.77 10.84
N GLN A 48 13.87 13.31 9.75
CA GLN A 48 13.01 14.07 8.86
C GLN A 48 11.57 13.62 9.04
N ARG A 49 10.68 14.56 9.35
CA ARG A 49 9.23 14.28 9.35
C ARG A 49 8.66 14.49 7.96
N LEU A 50 7.75 13.62 7.59
CA LEU A 50 7.06 13.66 6.31
C LEU A 50 5.55 13.60 6.54
N GLN A 51 4.80 14.34 5.77
CA GLN A 51 3.36 14.13 5.58
C GLN A 51 3.17 13.36 4.28
N VAL A 52 2.47 12.24 4.36
CA VAL A 52 2.10 11.42 3.20
C VAL A 52 0.59 11.50 3.03
N ASP A 53 0.14 12.02 1.89
CA ASP A 53 -1.26 12.10 1.54
C ASP A 53 -1.63 10.87 0.71
N LEU A 54 -2.58 10.10 1.21
CA LEU A 54 -3.03 8.84 0.64
C LEU A 54 -4.46 8.98 0.16
N ARG A 55 -4.70 8.67 -1.11
CA ARG A 55 -6.04 8.51 -1.66
C ARG A 55 -6.46 7.05 -1.53
N ILE A 56 -7.57 6.82 -0.84
CA ILE A 56 -8.17 5.50 -0.68
C ILE A 56 -9.39 5.48 -1.59
N ARG A 57 -9.35 4.65 -2.63
CA ARG A 57 -10.46 4.42 -3.54
C ARG A 57 -11.23 3.17 -3.12
N ASN A 58 -12.53 3.31 -2.98
CA ASN A 58 -13.44 2.24 -2.63
C ASN A 58 -14.19 1.75 -3.88
N PRO A 59 -13.86 0.57 -4.43
CA PRO A 59 -14.56 0.02 -5.59
C PRO A 59 -15.91 -0.63 -5.23
N ASN A 60 -16.23 -0.73 -3.94
CA ASN A 60 -17.40 -1.44 -3.45
C ASN A 60 -18.66 -0.58 -3.45
N ASP A 61 -19.81 -1.22 -3.46
CA ASP A 61 -21.14 -0.60 -3.37
C ASP A 61 -21.60 -0.27 -1.93
N PHE A 62 -20.68 -0.40 -0.96
CA PHE A 62 -20.89 -0.06 0.45
C PHE A 62 -19.76 0.85 0.98
N ASP A 63 -20.06 1.63 2.02
CA ASP A 63 -19.10 2.54 2.63
C ASP A 63 -18.03 1.78 3.42
N LEU A 64 -16.77 2.24 3.35
CA LEU A 64 -15.67 1.73 4.15
C LEU A 64 -15.41 2.66 5.33
N PHE A 65 -15.57 2.13 6.55
CA PHE A 65 -15.26 2.85 7.78
C PHE A 65 -13.83 2.55 8.21
N VAL A 66 -12.89 3.39 7.77
CA VAL A 66 -11.47 3.27 8.09
C VAL A 66 -11.21 3.88 9.46
N THR A 67 -10.62 3.13 10.37
CA THR A 67 -10.26 3.55 11.73
C THR A 67 -8.77 3.78 11.90
N GLY A 68 -7.97 3.37 10.94
CA GLY A 68 -6.52 3.57 10.93
C GLY A 68 -5.88 3.00 9.68
N ILE A 69 -4.63 3.37 9.48
CA ILE A 69 -3.80 2.87 8.39
C ILE A 69 -2.38 2.66 8.88
N ASP A 70 -1.78 1.52 8.57
CA ASP A 70 -0.35 1.34 8.65
C ASP A 70 0.22 1.06 7.26
N PHE A 71 1.41 1.59 6.97
CA PHE A 71 2.03 1.39 5.67
C PHE A 71 3.55 1.47 5.71
N THR A 72 4.17 0.87 4.72
CA THR A 72 5.56 1.07 4.34
C THR A 72 5.59 1.68 2.95
N LEU A 73 6.29 2.81 2.83
CA LEU A 73 6.51 3.51 1.57
C LEU A 73 7.94 3.28 1.09
N ASN A 74 8.06 2.71 -0.09
CA ASN A 74 9.33 2.54 -0.79
C ASN A 74 9.39 3.52 -1.97
N LEU A 75 10.57 4.10 -2.22
CA LEU A 75 10.88 4.88 -3.42
C LEU A 75 12.02 4.18 -4.15
N ASN A 76 11.85 3.98 -5.47
CA ASN A 76 12.83 3.29 -6.31
C ASN A 76 13.35 1.99 -5.68
N GLY A 77 12.44 1.18 -5.10
CA GLY A 77 12.74 -0.10 -4.47
C GLY A 77 13.42 -0.02 -3.10
N LYS A 78 13.64 1.18 -2.54
CA LYS A 78 14.23 1.36 -1.21
C LYS A 78 13.21 1.96 -0.25
N ARG A 79 13.16 1.43 0.98
CA ARG A 79 12.26 1.96 2.01
C ARG A 79 12.61 3.41 2.34
N LEU A 80 11.62 4.29 2.19
CA LEU A 80 11.71 5.68 2.61
C LEU A 80 11.14 5.88 4.01
N ALA A 81 9.92 5.41 4.25
CA ALA A 81 9.22 5.68 5.50
C ALA A 81 8.29 4.53 5.89
N ARG A 82 7.93 4.52 7.17
CA ARG A 82 6.86 3.69 7.71
C ARG A 82 5.89 4.59 8.47
N GLY A 83 4.64 4.59 8.07
CA GLY A 83 3.59 5.42 8.66
C GLY A 83 2.59 4.58 9.45
N LEU A 84 2.10 5.19 10.53
CA LEU A 84 0.99 4.67 11.33
C LEU A 84 0.06 5.85 11.62
N GLY A 85 -1.16 5.79 11.09
CA GLY A 85 -2.17 6.82 11.23
C GLY A 85 -3.44 6.29 11.89
N ASN A 86 -3.93 7.03 12.90
CA ASN A 86 -5.22 6.79 13.56
C ASN A 86 -6.30 7.72 12.99
N ALA A 87 -6.34 7.88 11.68
CA ALA A 87 -7.35 8.72 11.04
C ALA A 87 -8.64 7.93 10.86
N THR A 88 -9.70 8.34 11.55
CA THR A 88 -11.05 7.79 11.32
C THR A 88 -11.69 8.55 10.18
N ILE A 89 -11.89 7.88 9.04
CA ILE A 89 -12.56 8.43 7.87
C ILE A 89 -13.57 7.44 7.31
N THR A 90 -14.59 7.96 6.66
CA THR A 90 -15.50 7.16 5.82
C THR A 90 -15.13 7.36 4.37
N VAL A 91 -14.84 6.27 3.66
CA VAL A 91 -14.70 6.29 2.20
C VAL A 91 -16.03 5.84 1.60
N PRO A 92 -16.78 6.75 0.96
CA PRO A 92 -18.10 6.41 0.44
C PRO A 92 -18.01 5.29 -0.62
N ARG A 93 -19.12 4.59 -0.80
CA ARG A 93 -19.26 3.60 -1.86
C ARG A 93 -18.93 4.20 -3.24
N LEU A 94 -18.22 3.44 -4.08
CA LEU A 94 -17.86 3.81 -5.45
C LEU A 94 -17.20 5.20 -5.56
N SER A 95 -16.45 5.59 -4.51
CA SER A 95 -15.84 6.91 -4.38
C SER A 95 -14.44 6.79 -3.78
N ASP A 96 -13.82 7.93 -3.52
CA ASP A 96 -12.52 8.01 -2.87
C ASP A 96 -12.51 9.04 -1.74
N ALA A 97 -11.52 8.92 -0.85
CA ALA A 97 -11.22 9.90 0.18
C ALA A 97 -9.71 10.03 0.35
N VAL A 98 -9.27 11.22 0.80
CA VAL A 98 -7.85 11.47 1.06
C VAL A 98 -7.62 11.52 2.57
N VAL A 99 -6.57 10.83 3.02
CA VAL A 99 -6.08 10.87 4.39
C VAL A 99 -4.62 11.28 4.42
N SER A 100 -4.29 12.24 5.30
CA SER A 100 -2.91 12.67 5.53
C SER A 100 -2.34 11.95 6.75
N VAL A 101 -1.20 11.29 6.59
CA VAL A 101 -0.51 10.58 7.67
C VAL A 101 0.86 11.19 7.86
N GLN A 102 1.17 11.59 9.10
CA GLN A 102 2.52 12.02 9.45
C GLN A 102 3.37 10.81 9.80
N THR A 103 4.59 10.80 9.29
CA THR A 103 5.58 9.76 9.53
C THR A 103 6.96 10.38 9.70
N SER A 104 7.89 9.63 10.25
CA SER A 104 9.28 10.04 10.33
C SER A 104 10.20 9.05 9.61
N THR A 105 11.31 9.57 9.13
CA THR A 105 12.37 8.81 8.48
C THR A 105 13.71 9.37 8.87
N SER A 106 14.78 8.61 8.65
CA SER A 106 16.14 9.11 8.85
C SER A 106 16.47 10.16 7.79
N THR A 107 17.06 11.29 8.20
CA THR A 107 17.57 12.31 7.25
C THR A 107 18.57 11.70 6.28
N PHE A 108 19.37 10.72 6.71
CA PHE A 108 20.29 10.00 5.84
C PHE A 108 19.56 9.19 4.76
N ASP A 109 18.43 8.57 5.08
CA ASP A 109 17.63 7.82 4.10
C ASP A 109 17.03 8.75 3.05
N VAL A 110 16.58 9.95 3.44
CA VAL A 110 16.11 10.97 2.49
C VAL A 110 17.23 11.41 1.55
N VAL A 111 18.40 11.75 2.09
CA VAL A 111 19.56 12.16 1.26
C VAL A 111 19.97 11.05 0.30
N ARG A 112 20.03 9.81 0.78
CA ARG A 112 20.34 8.66 -0.06
C ARG A 112 19.32 8.46 -1.19
N GLN A 113 18.03 8.70 -0.93
CA GLN A 113 16.98 8.64 -1.94
C GLN A 113 17.15 9.74 -2.99
N LEU A 114 17.43 10.97 -2.57
CA LEU A 114 17.68 12.10 -3.48
C LEU A 114 18.90 11.84 -4.40
N LEU A 115 19.98 11.31 -3.85
CA LEU A 115 21.16 10.94 -4.64
C LEU A 115 20.85 9.81 -5.63
N SER A 116 20.02 8.84 -5.23
CA SER A 116 19.58 7.76 -6.13
C SER A 116 18.68 8.29 -7.25
N PHE A 117 17.82 9.27 -6.95
CA PHE A 117 16.92 9.90 -7.93
C PHE A 117 17.69 10.67 -9.01
N SER A 118 18.81 11.32 -8.67
CA SER A 118 19.64 12.03 -9.66
C SER A 118 20.16 11.09 -10.77
N GLN A 119 20.24 9.79 -10.52
CA GLN A 119 20.67 8.75 -11.45
C GLN A 119 19.52 7.98 -12.10
N ALA A 120 18.32 8.01 -11.51
CA ALA A 120 17.12 7.36 -12.03
C ALA A 120 16.43 8.23 -13.09
N GLN A 121 15.63 7.58 -13.94
CA GLN A 121 14.82 8.30 -14.94
C GLN A 121 13.53 8.84 -14.34
N ASP A 122 12.90 8.07 -13.47
CA ASP A 122 11.60 8.36 -12.86
C ASP A 122 11.64 8.09 -11.35
N LEU A 123 10.78 8.78 -10.59
CA LEU A 123 10.57 8.53 -9.18
C LEU A 123 9.35 7.63 -9.02
N SER A 124 9.59 6.33 -8.96
CA SER A 124 8.56 5.33 -8.72
C SER A 124 8.38 5.07 -7.23
N TYR A 125 7.15 4.79 -6.82
CA TYR A 125 6.85 4.37 -5.46
C TYR A 125 6.15 3.01 -5.45
N ASN A 126 6.31 2.31 -4.34
CA ASN A 126 5.47 1.20 -3.92
C ASN A 126 5.06 1.45 -2.48
N ILE A 127 3.77 1.33 -2.21
CA ILE A 127 3.19 1.43 -0.87
C ILE A 127 2.43 0.16 -0.56
N MET A 128 2.75 -0.44 0.57
CA MET A 128 2.08 -1.65 1.07
C MET A 128 1.74 -1.50 2.54
N GLY A 129 0.63 -2.09 2.96
CA GLY A 129 0.20 -1.97 4.34
C GLY A 129 -1.14 -2.59 4.65
N LEU A 130 -1.76 -2.11 5.72
CA LEU A 130 -3.07 -2.55 6.20
C LEU A 130 -3.97 -1.33 6.44
N LEU A 131 -5.18 -1.38 5.90
CA LEU A 131 -6.29 -0.54 6.33
C LEU A 131 -7.02 -1.20 7.49
N HIS A 132 -7.10 -0.52 8.61
CA HIS A 132 -7.89 -0.95 9.76
C HIS A 132 -9.32 -0.45 9.57
N LEU A 133 -10.25 -1.37 9.47
CA LEU A 133 -11.67 -1.08 9.37
C LEU A 133 -12.35 -1.37 10.71
N LYS A 134 -13.57 -0.88 10.87
CA LYS A 134 -14.41 -1.18 12.03
C LYS A 134 -14.60 -2.71 12.23
N ASP A 135 -14.73 -3.43 11.11
CA ASP A 135 -15.07 -4.85 11.11
C ASP A 135 -13.93 -5.77 10.62
N GLY A 136 -12.69 -5.25 10.56
CA GLY A 136 -11.54 -6.06 10.13
C GLY A 136 -10.34 -5.28 9.64
N ARG A 137 -9.50 -5.95 8.88
CA ARG A 137 -8.28 -5.37 8.29
C ARG A 137 -8.19 -5.78 6.83
N LEU A 138 -7.85 -4.84 5.97
CA LEU A 138 -7.65 -5.07 4.54
C LEU A 138 -6.20 -4.78 4.17
N PRO A 139 -5.45 -5.76 3.65
CA PRO A 139 -4.13 -5.49 3.08
C PRO A 139 -4.27 -4.73 1.76
N PHE A 140 -3.29 -3.87 1.49
CA PHE A 140 -3.14 -3.21 0.20
C PHE A 140 -1.69 -3.21 -0.24
N ASP A 141 -1.48 -3.21 -1.55
CA ASP A 141 -0.18 -3.06 -2.22
C ASP A 141 -0.44 -2.31 -3.53
N SER A 142 0.17 -1.14 -3.66
CA SER A 142 0.00 -0.28 -4.82
C SER A 142 1.33 0.33 -5.24
N SER A 143 1.47 0.58 -6.53
CA SER A 143 2.66 1.18 -7.11
C SER A 143 2.28 2.29 -8.08
N GLY A 144 3.15 3.27 -8.25
CA GLY A 144 2.96 4.35 -9.19
C GLY A 144 4.22 5.17 -9.40
N THR A 145 4.09 6.24 -10.19
CA THR A 145 5.16 7.22 -10.44
C THR A 145 4.77 8.55 -9.81
N LEU A 146 5.65 9.10 -8.97
CA LEU A 146 5.45 10.42 -8.37
C LEU A 146 5.94 11.55 -9.27
N LEU A 147 7.06 11.33 -9.97
CA LEU A 147 7.67 12.29 -10.88
C LEU A 147 8.25 11.54 -12.08
N GLU A 148 7.91 12.02 -13.27
CA GLU A 148 8.56 11.61 -14.51
C GLU A 148 9.67 12.61 -14.85
N LYS A 149 10.83 12.11 -15.27
CA LYS A 149 11.96 12.96 -15.65
C LYS A 149 11.63 13.88 -16.82
N SER A 150 10.71 13.48 -17.70
CA SER A 150 10.20 14.30 -18.80
C SER A 150 9.57 15.61 -18.31
N GLN A 151 8.90 15.61 -17.17
CA GLN A 151 8.28 16.80 -16.57
C GLN A 151 9.32 17.78 -16.02
N LEU A 152 10.49 17.29 -15.58
CA LEU A 152 11.57 18.12 -15.08
C LEU A 152 12.41 18.76 -16.21
N SER A 153 12.41 18.17 -17.39
CA SER A 153 13.19 18.66 -18.54
C SER A 153 12.46 19.72 -19.37
N GLY A 154 11.22 20.10 -19.02
CA GLY A 154 10.46 21.12 -19.74
C GLY A 154 10.10 20.75 -21.19
N ALA A 155 10.17 19.47 -21.54
CA ALA A 155 9.76 19.00 -22.86
C ALA A 155 8.24 19.15 -23.01
N PRO A 156 7.73 19.74 -24.12
CA PRO A 156 6.30 19.81 -24.34
C PRO A 156 5.73 18.39 -24.47
N LEU A 157 4.60 18.16 -23.83
CA LEU A 157 3.82 16.92 -23.97
C LEU A 157 3.39 16.74 -25.42
N PRO A 158 3.40 15.52 -25.94
CA PRO A 158 2.96 15.21 -27.30
C PRO A 158 1.49 15.51 -27.54
#